data_82d40410caa74eccc1010642248697ed
#
_entry.id   82d40410caa74eccc1010642248697ed
#
_cell.length_a   1.000
_cell.length_b   1.000
_cell.length_c   1.000
_cell.angle_alpha   90.00
_cell.angle_beta   90.00
_cell.angle_gamma   90.00
#
_symmetry.space_group_name_H-M   'P 1'
#
loop_
_entity.id
_entity.type
_entity.pdbx_description
1 polymer ?
#
loop_
_entity_poly.entity_id
_entity_poly.type
_entity_poly.pdbx_seq_one_letter_code
_entity_poly.pdbx_strand_id
1 'polypeptide(L)'
;GFDLLESLSKANNSSKTAIPAFNKPLDKHYPKNEWKVFRGKPDFIFFDAWCGGVKPISEDNWDPPINKLEEEMDPKGVWSKWSNQELSGDYQKFFSLIDLLILIRVPSMEHVFQSRWLQEQTLEKNTSNPEMLEKIMTQEEVYRFVMHYERLTRHILKDMPNYCDILIDRDESFNFRFTSIP
;
A
#
# COMPACT_ATOMS: atom_id res chain seq x y z
N GLY A 1 -1.52 8.90 -10.94
CA GLY A 1 -2.01 7.52 -11.12
C GLY A 1 -2.84 7.38 -12.37
N PHE A 2 -4.00 8.01 -12.44
CA PHE A 2 -4.94 7.90 -13.56
C PHE A 2 -4.30 8.14 -14.93
N ASP A 3 -3.67 9.29 -15.14
CA ASP A 3 -3.07 9.67 -16.45
C ASP A 3 -2.04 8.64 -16.93
N LEU A 4 -1.29 8.05 -16.00
CA LEU A 4 -0.31 7.02 -16.32
C LEU A 4 -0.98 5.74 -16.80
N LEU A 5 -1.97 5.23 -16.06
CA LEU A 5 -2.72 4.02 -16.42
C LEU A 5 -3.46 4.23 -17.74
N GLU A 6 -4.10 5.37 -17.92
CA GLU A 6 -4.76 5.72 -19.17
C GLU A 6 -3.78 5.75 -20.35
N SER A 7 -2.61 6.37 -20.17
CA SER A 7 -1.57 6.41 -21.20
C SER A 7 -1.05 5.01 -21.55
N LEU A 8 -0.87 4.13 -20.57
CA LEU A 8 -0.44 2.77 -20.79
C LEU A 8 -1.52 1.91 -21.46
N SER A 9 -2.79 2.06 -21.06
CA SER A 9 -3.90 1.29 -21.63
C SER A 9 -4.17 1.66 -23.09
N LYS A 10 -3.95 2.93 -23.47
CA LYS A 10 -4.09 3.44 -24.84
C LYS A 10 -2.81 3.28 -25.69
N ALA A 11 -1.73 2.75 -25.12
CA ALA A 11 -0.46 2.61 -25.78
C ALA A 11 -0.54 1.62 -26.96
N ASN A 12 0.32 1.83 -27.95
CA ASN A 12 0.56 0.93 -29.09
C ASN A 12 2.06 0.62 -29.20
N ASN A 13 2.43 -0.19 -30.17
CA ASN A 13 3.81 -0.65 -30.33
C ASN A 13 4.86 0.47 -30.53
N SER A 14 4.44 1.67 -30.94
CA SER A 14 5.34 2.83 -31.11
C SER A 14 5.30 3.81 -29.93
N SER A 15 4.44 3.59 -28.96
CA SER A 15 4.24 4.47 -27.80
C SER A 15 5.48 4.53 -26.91
N LYS A 16 5.65 5.69 -26.26
CA LYS A 16 6.70 5.92 -25.25
C LYS A 16 6.03 6.59 -24.05
N THR A 17 5.94 5.87 -22.95
CA THR A 17 5.29 6.35 -21.72
C THR A 17 6.33 6.56 -20.64
N ALA A 18 6.49 7.79 -20.15
CA ALA A 18 7.38 8.12 -19.05
C ALA A 18 6.75 7.65 -17.73
N ILE A 19 7.46 6.84 -16.97
CA ILE A 19 7.00 6.29 -15.69
C ILE A 19 7.52 7.17 -14.56
N PRO A 20 6.64 7.85 -13.79
CA PRO A 20 7.03 8.67 -12.66
C PRO A 20 7.87 7.87 -11.65
N ALA A 21 8.94 8.47 -11.16
CA ALA A 21 9.78 7.87 -10.15
C ALA A 21 9.86 8.78 -8.91
N PHE A 22 9.81 8.17 -7.72
CA PHE A 22 9.86 8.84 -6.44
C PHE A 22 11.15 8.52 -5.69
N ASN A 23 11.80 9.54 -5.21
CA ASN A 23 13.01 9.43 -4.39
C ASN A 23 12.60 9.41 -2.91
N LYS A 24 12.42 8.22 -2.35
CA LYS A 24 11.98 8.02 -0.96
C LYS A 24 12.89 8.71 0.07
N PRO A 25 14.24 8.58 0.00
CA PRO A 25 15.12 9.26 0.94
C PRO A 25 15.02 10.78 0.96
N LEU A 26 14.70 11.40 -0.17
CA LEU A 26 14.55 12.84 -0.31
C LEU A 26 13.09 13.32 -0.26
N ASP A 27 12.16 12.41 -0.11
CA ASP A 27 10.71 12.65 -0.08
C ASP A 27 10.21 13.54 -1.23
N LYS A 28 10.68 13.28 -2.46
CA LYS A 28 10.29 14.03 -3.65
C LYS A 28 10.35 13.20 -4.93
N HIS A 29 9.65 13.65 -5.96
CA HIS A 29 9.78 13.06 -7.28
C HIS A 29 11.17 13.31 -7.87
N TYR A 30 11.67 12.32 -8.61
CA TYR A 30 12.81 12.55 -9.51
C TYR A 30 12.40 13.54 -10.61
N PRO A 31 13.35 14.36 -11.13
CA PRO A 31 13.13 15.16 -12.32
C PRO A 31 12.62 14.32 -13.49
N LYS A 32 11.76 14.89 -14.33
CA LYS A 32 11.12 14.14 -15.44
C LYS A 32 12.13 13.53 -16.43
N ASN A 33 13.30 14.14 -16.60
CA ASN A 33 14.36 13.62 -17.46
C ASN A 33 15.05 12.35 -16.89
N GLU A 34 14.84 12.05 -15.62
CA GLU A 34 15.35 10.84 -14.96
C GLU A 34 14.32 9.71 -14.92
N TRP A 35 13.09 9.98 -15.36
CA TRP A 35 12.04 8.96 -15.39
C TRP A 35 12.34 7.90 -16.43
N LYS A 36 12.13 6.65 -16.06
CA LYS A 36 12.21 5.53 -17.00
C LYS A 36 11.13 5.63 -18.07
N VAL A 37 11.45 5.30 -19.29
CA VAL A 37 10.49 5.28 -20.40
C VAL A 37 10.14 3.84 -20.74
N PHE A 38 8.87 3.47 -20.55
CA PHE A 38 8.31 2.23 -21.08
C PHE A 38 8.03 2.41 -22.58
N ARG A 39 8.37 1.40 -23.38
CA ARG A 39 8.21 1.43 -24.84
C ARG A 39 7.25 0.33 -25.28
N GLY A 40 6.29 0.69 -26.12
CA GLY A 40 5.29 -0.22 -26.64
C GLY A 40 4.00 -0.23 -25.81
N LYS A 41 3.18 -1.26 -26.05
CA LYS A 41 1.95 -1.55 -25.29
C LYS A 41 2.27 -2.62 -24.23
N PRO A 42 1.93 -2.39 -22.95
CA PRO A 42 2.06 -3.45 -21.96
C PRO A 42 0.96 -4.51 -22.16
N ASP A 43 1.30 -5.78 -21.94
CA ASP A 43 0.33 -6.87 -21.86
C ASP A 43 -0.29 -6.91 -20.46
N PHE A 44 0.51 -6.60 -19.43
CA PHE A 44 0.10 -6.57 -18.03
C PHE A 44 0.67 -5.33 -17.33
N ILE A 45 -0.10 -4.79 -16.39
CA ILE A 45 0.32 -3.73 -15.46
C ILE A 45 0.13 -4.27 -14.05
N PHE A 46 1.21 -4.46 -13.31
CA PHE A 46 1.15 -4.82 -11.90
C PHE A 46 1.20 -3.56 -11.06
N PHE A 47 0.13 -3.35 -10.30
CA PHE A 47 0.02 -2.26 -9.33
C PHE A 47 0.13 -2.82 -7.92
N ASP A 48 1.30 -2.65 -7.29
CA ASP A 48 1.55 -3.08 -5.91
C ASP A 48 1.33 -1.90 -4.95
N ALA A 49 0.43 -2.09 -4.00
CA ALA A 49 0.11 -1.10 -2.98
C ALA A 49 -0.40 -1.74 -1.69
N TRP A 50 0.01 -1.19 -0.54
CA TRP A 50 -0.43 -1.70 0.76
C TRP A 50 -1.95 -1.73 0.90
N CYS A 51 -2.63 -0.62 0.60
CA CYS A 51 -4.08 -0.50 0.72
C CYS A 51 -4.78 -0.46 -0.65
N GLY A 52 -4.17 -1.04 -1.69
CA GLY A 52 -4.75 -1.07 -3.04
C GLY A 52 -6.03 -1.91 -3.07
N GLY A 53 -7.07 -1.40 -3.73
CA GLY A 53 -8.35 -2.11 -3.88
C GLY A 53 -9.24 -2.12 -2.62
N VAL A 54 -8.84 -1.47 -1.53
CA VAL A 54 -9.66 -1.43 -0.31
C VAL A 54 -10.95 -0.64 -0.52
N LYS A 55 -12.06 -1.15 0.02
CA LYS A 55 -13.35 -0.44 0.07
C LYS A 55 -13.43 0.45 1.31
N PRO A 56 -14.20 1.56 1.28
CA PRO A 56 -14.42 2.37 2.46
C PRO A 56 -15.15 1.58 3.56
N ILE A 57 -14.84 1.92 4.81
CA ILE A 57 -15.51 1.37 5.99
C ILE A 57 -16.88 2.05 6.10
N SER A 58 -17.96 1.28 6.26
CA SER A 58 -19.30 1.82 6.48
C SER A 58 -19.42 2.46 7.87
N GLU A 59 -20.32 3.43 8.01
CA GLU A 59 -20.56 4.11 9.31
C GLU A 59 -20.95 3.14 10.42
N ASP A 60 -21.75 2.12 10.11
CA ASP A 60 -22.18 1.09 11.07
C ASP A 60 -21.03 0.20 11.56
N ASN A 61 -19.93 0.13 10.81
CA ASN A 61 -18.73 -0.62 11.14
C ASN A 61 -17.59 0.29 11.60
N TRP A 62 -17.88 1.55 11.93
CA TRP A 62 -16.87 2.49 12.38
C TRP A 62 -16.60 2.33 13.88
N ASP A 63 -15.48 1.71 14.19
CA ASP A 63 -15.01 1.60 15.57
C ASP A 63 -14.49 2.92 16.14
N PRO A 64 -14.52 3.12 17.46
CA PRO A 64 -13.78 4.19 18.17
C PRO A 64 -12.28 4.07 17.85
N PRO A 65 -11.42 4.97 18.37
CA PRO A 65 -9.96 4.85 18.19
C PRO A 65 -9.48 3.43 18.45
N ILE A 66 -8.78 2.84 17.49
CA ILE A 66 -8.41 1.41 17.52
C ILE A 66 -7.00 1.15 18.01
N ASN A 67 -6.20 2.22 18.17
CA ASN A 67 -4.85 2.15 18.66
C ASN A 67 -4.45 3.46 19.36
N LYS A 68 -3.28 3.40 20.02
CA LYS A 68 -2.77 4.53 20.81
C LYS A 68 -2.52 5.79 19.99
N LEU A 69 -2.12 5.67 18.74
CA LEU A 69 -1.92 6.83 17.86
C LEU A 69 -3.24 7.57 17.60
N GLU A 70 -4.31 6.85 17.28
CA GLU A 70 -5.64 7.45 17.08
C GLU A 70 -6.19 8.04 18.40
N GLU A 71 -5.97 7.36 19.54
CA GLU A 71 -6.37 7.89 20.86
C GLU A 71 -5.70 9.23 21.17
N GLU A 72 -4.41 9.36 20.86
CA GLU A 72 -3.63 10.57 21.14
C GLU A 72 -3.86 11.69 20.13
N MET A 73 -3.93 11.35 18.83
CA MET A 73 -3.86 12.33 17.74
C MET A 73 -5.19 12.55 17.03
N ASP A 74 -6.11 11.58 17.08
CA ASP A 74 -7.40 11.63 16.40
C ASP A 74 -8.57 11.08 17.28
N PRO A 75 -8.69 11.47 18.56
CA PRO A 75 -9.66 10.89 19.48
C PRO A 75 -11.11 11.07 19.05
N LYS A 76 -11.38 12.02 18.16
CA LYS A 76 -12.72 12.28 17.58
C LYS A 76 -12.91 11.65 16.20
N GLY A 77 -11.90 10.99 15.67
CA GLY A 77 -11.94 10.37 14.34
C GLY A 77 -12.05 11.36 13.18
N VAL A 78 -11.48 12.56 13.33
CA VAL A 78 -11.57 13.60 12.27
C VAL A 78 -10.73 13.19 11.05
N TRP A 79 -9.48 12.82 11.27
CA TRP A 79 -8.57 12.44 10.20
C TRP A 79 -8.90 11.07 9.61
N SER A 80 -9.21 10.11 10.47
CA SER A 80 -9.54 8.75 10.03
C SER A 80 -10.84 8.73 9.22
N LYS A 81 -11.88 9.47 9.63
CA LYS A 81 -13.12 9.61 8.86
C LYS A 81 -12.92 10.37 7.56
N TRP A 82 -12.14 11.45 7.58
CA TRP A 82 -11.81 12.17 6.35
C TRP A 82 -11.08 11.25 5.37
N SER A 83 -10.08 10.52 5.82
CA SER A 83 -9.36 9.54 4.98
C SER A 83 -10.30 8.49 4.38
N ASN A 84 -11.26 7.99 5.16
CA ASN A 84 -12.27 7.06 4.68
C ASN A 84 -13.24 7.70 3.66
N GLN A 85 -13.55 8.97 3.82
CA GLN A 85 -14.36 9.73 2.85
C GLN A 85 -13.61 9.92 1.54
N GLU A 86 -12.32 10.28 1.58
CA GLU A 86 -11.47 10.36 0.37
C GLU A 86 -11.40 9.00 -0.33
N LEU A 87 -11.30 7.92 0.46
CA LEU A 87 -11.32 6.57 -0.09
C LEU A 87 -12.63 6.26 -0.85
N SER A 88 -13.76 6.82 -0.44
CA SER A 88 -15.05 6.65 -1.12
C SER A 88 -15.14 7.38 -2.48
N GLY A 89 -14.24 8.32 -2.74
CA GLY A 89 -14.22 9.17 -3.93
C GLY A 89 -13.31 8.64 -5.05
N ASP A 90 -12.28 9.42 -5.35
CA ASP A 90 -11.38 9.17 -6.48
C ASP A 90 -10.56 7.89 -6.34
N TYR A 91 -10.29 7.43 -5.12
CA TYR A 91 -9.61 6.15 -4.93
C TYR A 91 -10.46 4.97 -5.42
N GLN A 92 -11.78 4.96 -5.18
CA GLN A 92 -12.64 3.91 -5.73
C GLN A 92 -12.71 3.95 -7.27
N LYS A 93 -12.72 5.14 -7.86
CA LYS A 93 -12.61 5.29 -9.31
C LYS A 93 -11.28 4.73 -9.85
N PHE A 94 -10.19 4.98 -9.13
CA PHE A 94 -8.89 4.43 -9.48
C PHE A 94 -8.87 2.90 -9.36
N PHE A 95 -9.39 2.36 -8.27
CA PHE A 95 -9.44 0.91 -8.04
C PHE A 95 -10.40 0.18 -8.97
N SER A 96 -11.42 0.88 -9.52
CA SER A 96 -12.29 0.31 -10.55
C SER A 96 -11.58 0.01 -11.88
N LEU A 97 -10.35 0.48 -12.06
CA LEU A 97 -9.50 0.13 -13.21
C LEU A 97 -8.74 -1.19 -13.02
N ILE A 98 -8.83 -1.81 -11.85
CA ILE A 98 -8.19 -3.09 -11.57
C ILE A 98 -9.04 -4.21 -12.19
N ASP A 99 -8.48 -4.95 -13.15
CA ASP A 99 -9.13 -6.09 -13.78
C ASP A 99 -9.04 -7.35 -12.91
N LEU A 100 -7.99 -7.46 -12.08
CA LEU A 100 -7.73 -8.62 -11.22
C LEU A 100 -7.13 -8.15 -9.89
N LEU A 101 -7.87 -8.33 -8.80
CA LEU A 101 -7.44 -7.99 -7.45
C LEU A 101 -6.86 -9.21 -6.73
N ILE A 102 -5.58 -9.15 -6.42
CA ILE A 102 -4.88 -10.20 -5.67
C ILE A 102 -4.64 -9.70 -4.24
N LEU A 103 -5.18 -10.40 -3.26
CA LEU A 103 -4.88 -10.16 -1.85
C LEU A 103 -3.79 -11.10 -1.36
N ILE A 104 -2.68 -10.55 -0.90
CA ILE A 104 -1.71 -11.29 -0.09
C ILE A 104 -2.08 -11.06 1.37
N ARG A 105 -2.74 -12.05 1.99
CA ARG A 105 -3.21 -11.96 3.36
C ARG A 105 -2.14 -12.42 4.33
N VAL A 106 -1.84 -11.58 5.32
CA VAL A 106 -0.96 -11.90 6.45
C VAL A 106 -1.76 -12.42 7.63
N PRO A 107 -1.16 -13.22 8.56
CA PRO A 107 -1.90 -13.85 9.66
C PRO A 107 -2.49 -12.86 10.66
N SER A 108 -1.80 -11.74 10.92
CA SER A 108 -2.18 -10.79 11.97
C SER A 108 -1.51 -9.43 11.79
N MET A 109 -1.97 -8.44 12.56
CA MET A 109 -1.29 -7.13 12.67
C MET A 109 0.12 -7.26 13.25
N GLU A 110 0.35 -8.17 14.19
CA GLU A 110 1.70 -8.43 14.71
C GLU A 110 2.66 -8.82 13.57
N HIS A 111 2.18 -9.64 12.64
CA HIS A 111 2.97 -10.03 11.47
C HIS A 111 3.28 -8.85 10.52
N VAL A 112 2.37 -7.87 10.43
CA VAL A 112 2.62 -6.62 9.70
C VAL A 112 3.75 -5.83 10.35
N PHE A 113 3.74 -5.68 11.68
CA PHE A 113 4.80 -5.01 12.43
C PHE A 113 6.15 -5.70 12.23
N GLN A 114 6.19 -7.03 12.43
CA GLN A 114 7.40 -7.82 12.26
C GLN A 114 7.96 -7.71 10.84
N SER A 115 7.11 -7.77 9.83
CA SER A 115 7.51 -7.62 8.43
C SER A 115 8.12 -6.25 8.17
N ARG A 116 7.51 -5.19 8.70
CA ARG A 116 8.00 -3.83 8.52
C ARG A 116 9.30 -3.61 9.29
N TRP A 117 9.41 -4.14 10.50
CA TRP A 117 10.65 -4.10 11.28
C TRP A 117 11.80 -4.86 10.58
N LEU A 118 11.53 -6.03 10.02
CA LEU A 118 12.51 -6.78 9.25
C LEU A 118 13.02 -6.01 8.03
N GLN A 119 12.17 -5.17 7.39
CA GLN A 119 12.59 -4.29 6.30
C GLN A 119 13.59 -3.24 6.77
N GLU A 120 13.37 -2.61 7.93
CA GLU A 120 14.32 -1.64 8.52
C GLU A 120 15.67 -2.31 8.85
N GLN A 121 15.64 -3.46 9.50
CA GLN A 121 16.85 -4.22 9.81
C GLN A 121 17.63 -4.64 8.55
N THR A 122 16.90 -4.98 7.48
CA THR A 122 17.50 -5.35 6.20
C THR A 122 18.11 -4.12 5.52
N LEU A 123 17.46 -2.97 5.61
CA LEU A 123 17.98 -1.71 5.10
C LEU A 123 19.26 -1.29 5.84
N GLU A 124 19.28 -1.40 7.16
CA GLU A 124 20.44 -1.13 8.00
C GLU A 124 21.64 -1.98 7.60
N LYS A 125 21.44 -3.29 7.40
CA LYS A 125 22.50 -4.21 7.01
C LYS A 125 23.06 -3.95 5.61
N ASN A 126 22.24 -3.40 4.71
CA ASN A 126 22.57 -3.23 3.30
C ASN A 126 22.97 -1.80 2.92
N THR A 127 22.97 -0.85 3.86
CA THR A 127 23.39 0.52 3.60
C THR A 127 24.66 0.86 4.36
N SER A 128 25.57 1.56 3.69
CA SER A 128 26.77 2.16 4.30
C SER A 128 26.74 3.68 4.26
N ASN A 129 25.66 4.28 3.77
CA ASN A 129 25.50 5.73 3.71
C ASN A 129 25.04 6.27 5.06
N PRO A 130 25.85 7.12 5.76
CA PRO A 130 25.50 7.66 7.07
C PRO A 130 24.18 8.41 7.10
N GLU A 131 23.88 9.22 6.08
CA GLU A 131 22.60 9.96 6.01
C GLU A 131 21.37 9.05 5.88
N MET A 132 21.55 7.87 5.29
CA MET A 132 20.49 6.87 5.23
C MET A 132 20.34 6.11 6.54
N LEU A 133 21.46 5.83 7.24
CA LEU A 133 21.43 5.18 8.54
C LEU A 133 20.69 6.00 9.60
N GLU A 134 20.86 7.32 9.58
CA GLU A 134 20.14 8.25 10.48
C GLU A 134 18.60 8.27 10.26
N LYS A 135 18.13 7.80 9.10
CA LYS A 135 16.71 7.76 8.74
C LYS A 135 16.06 6.41 8.97
N ILE A 136 16.82 5.42 9.40
CA ILE A 136 16.30 4.10 9.73
C ILE A 136 15.50 4.19 11.01
N MET A 137 14.26 3.74 10.95
CA MET A 137 13.34 3.76 12.09
C MET A 137 13.75 2.74 13.15
N THR A 138 13.67 3.14 14.40
CA THR A 138 13.71 2.23 15.55
C THR A 138 12.45 1.34 15.55
N GLN A 139 12.47 0.27 16.33
CA GLN A 139 11.32 -0.60 16.46
C GLN A 139 10.07 0.14 16.95
N GLU A 140 10.20 1.07 17.89
CA GLU A 140 9.10 1.88 18.41
C GLU A 140 8.53 2.83 17.34
N GLU A 141 9.40 3.45 16.55
CA GLU A 141 8.98 4.28 15.41
C GLU A 141 8.27 3.46 14.33
N VAL A 142 8.72 2.23 14.07
CA VAL A 142 8.01 1.31 13.16
C VAL A 142 6.62 0.97 13.68
N TYR A 143 6.46 0.68 14.98
CA TYR A 143 5.15 0.44 15.58
C TYR A 143 4.24 1.66 15.38
N ARG A 144 4.74 2.85 15.70
CA ARG A 144 3.98 4.09 15.52
C ARG A 144 3.64 4.36 14.05
N PHE A 145 4.57 4.10 13.14
CA PHE A 145 4.34 4.22 11.70
C PHE A 145 3.23 3.29 11.21
N VAL A 146 3.24 2.03 11.61
CA VAL A 146 2.23 1.04 11.20
C VAL A 146 0.85 1.38 11.75
N MET A 147 0.74 2.00 12.92
CA MET A 147 -0.54 2.43 13.50
C MET A 147 -1.32 3.39 12.57
N HIS A 148 -0.65 4.17 11.71
CA HIS A 148 -1.33 5.03 10.73
C HIS A 148 -2.13 4.24 9.69
N TYR A 149 -1.73 3.00 9.42
CA TYR A 149 -2.35 2.13 8.42
C TYR A 149 -3.20 1.02 9.04
N GLU A 150 -3.16 0.88 10.36
CA GLU A 150 -3.74 -0.26 11.07
C GLU A 150 -5.24 -0.39 10.83
N ARG A 151 -5.99 0.72 10.88
CA ARG A 151 -7.43 0.72 10.64
C ARG A 151 -7.79 0.11 9.29
N LEU A 152 -7.17 0.60 8.22
CA LEU A 152 -7.41 0.08 6.88
C LEU A 152 -6.88 -1.36 6.73
N THR A 153 -5.74 -1.68 7.32
CA THR A 153 -5.19 -3.04 7.27
C THR A 153 -6.11 -4.05 7.94
N ARG A 154 -6.65 -3.73 9.12
CA ARG A 154 -7.65 -4.58 9.79
C ARG A 154 -8.91 -4.75 8.95
N HIS A 155 -9.38 -3.69 8.33
CA HIS A 155 -10.53 -3.74 7.43
C HIS A 155 -10.23 -4.60 6.20
N ILE A 156 -9.06 -4.46 5.56
CA ILE A 156 -8.63 -5.30 4.44
C ILE A 156 -8.61 -6.78 4.84
N LEU A 157 -7.99 -7.11 5.97
CA LEU A 157 -7.89 -8.50 6.42
C LEU A 157 -9.27 -9.14 6.70
N LYS A 158 -10.25 -8.35 7.10
CA LYS A 158 -11.61 -8.79 7.41
C LYS A 158 -12.51 -8.86 6.17
N ASP A 159 -12.47 -7.84 5.32
CA ASP A 159 -13.48 -7.62 4.28
C ASP A 159 -13.02 -8.01 2.87
N MET A 160 -11.77 -7.71 2.49
CA MET A 160 -11.25 -7.94 1.15
C MET A 160 -11.24 -9.42 0.70
N PRO A 161 -11.06 -10.42 1.59
CA PRO A 161 -11.20 -11.83 1.20
C PRO A 161 -12.55 -12.19 0.57
N ASN A 162 -13.60 -11.38 0.82
CA ASN A 162 -14.95 -11.61 0.28
C ASN A 162 -15.13 -11.05 -1.14
N TYR A 163 -14.16 -10.28 -1.68
CA TYR A 163 -14.29 -9.65 -2.99
C TYR A 163 -13.00 -9.59 -3.81
N CYS A 164 -11.88 -10.08 -3.30
CA CYS A 164 -10.68 -10.24 -4.13
C CYS A 164 -10.85 -11.42 -5.09
N ASP A 165 -10.21 -11.33 -6.25
CA ASP A 165 -10.26 -12.40 -7.26
C ASP A 165 -9.33 -13.56 -6.90
N ILE A 166 -8.20 -13.26 -6.25
CA ILE A 166 -7.22 -14.26 -5.82
C ILE A 166 -6.81 -13.97 -4.38
N LEU A 167 -6.86 -15.01 -3.55
CA LEU A 167 -6.37 -14.98 -2.18
C LEU A 167 -5.12 -15.83 -2.03
N ILE A 168 -4.05 -15.20 -1.58
CA ILE A 168 -2.78 -15.85 -1.26
C ILE A 168 -2.50 -15.64 0.22
N ASP A 169 -2.40 -16.71 1.00
CA ASP A 169 -2.03 -16.62 2.40
C ASP A 169 -0.50 -16.61 2.54
N ARG A 170 -0.02 -15.72 3.38
CA ARG A 170 1.37 -15.69 3.84
C ARG A 170 1.42 -16.21 5.27
N ASP A 171 2.13 -17.30 5.53
CA ASP A 171 2.22 -17.88 6.85
C ASP A 171 3.23 -17.11 7.76
N GLU A 172 3.32 -17.51 9.03
CA GLU A 172 4.22 -16.90 10.01
C GLU A 172 5.70 -17.05 9.65
N SER A 173 6.05 -18.03 8.83
CA SER A 173 7.40 -18.25 8.31
C SER A 173 7.65 -17.54 6.98
N PHE A 174 6.77 -16.63 6.59
CA PHE A 174 6.82 -15.87 5.32
C PHE A 174 6.66 -16.71 4.05
N ASN A 175 6.20 -17.95 4.13
CA ASN A 175 5.87 -18.73 2.95
C ASN A 175 4.49 -18.36 2.41
N PHE A 176 4.34 -18.47 1.09
CA PHE A 176 3.07 -18.22 0.41
C PHE A 176 2.34 -19.52 0.17
N ARG A 177 1.02 -19.49 0.41
CA ARG A 177 0.11 -20.60 0.10
C ARG A 177 -1.05 -20.05 -0.73
N PHE A 178 -1.27 -20.63 -1.88
CA PHE A 178 -2.44 -20.35 -2.68
C PHE A 178 -3.66 -20.97 -2.00
N THR A 179 -4.64 -20.15 -1.65
CA THR A 179 -5.74 -20.63 -0.81
C THR A 179 -7.03 -20.83 -1.60
N SER A 180 -7.42 -19.93 -2.46
CA SER A 180 -8.56 -20.12 -3.37
C SER A 180 -8.77 -18.94 -4.32
N ILE A 181 -9.55 -19.19 -5.34
CA ILE A 181 -10.37 -18.20 -6.02
C ILE A 181 -11.73 -18.27 -5.33
N PRO A 182 -12.23 -17.19 -4.69
CA PRO A 182 -13.53 -17.17 -4.06
C PRO A 182 -14.67 -17.52 -5.00
#